data_286a5483a4276b18ad05b7506403c869
#
_entry.id   286a5483a4276b18ad05b7506403c869
#
_cell.length_a   1.000
_cell.length_b   1.000
_cell.length_c   1.000
_cell.angle_alpha   90.00
_cell.angle_beta   90.00
_cell.angle_gamma   90.00
#
_symmetry.space_group_name_H-M   'P 1'
#
loop_
_entity.id
_entity.type
_entity.pdbx_description
1 polymer ?
#
loop_
_entity_poly.entity_id
_entity_poly.type
_entity_poly.pdbx_seq_one_letter_code
_entity_poly.pdbx_strand_id
1 'polypeptide(L)'
;MSNTKLIGTLFIVSAPSGTGKTSLVNALVRDTNHLKLSISHTTRPPRNKEIDGYNYYFIDTDKFKQMQMAGVFMESAEVFGNLYGTSQDAVQKMLDEGHDVVLEIDWQGAEQIKARFPEAISIFILPPSIEALKQRLTSRGQDSDDVISHRMDKAISELKHHHKANYLVVNDDFEEALKSLKAIVKANRMTSEKQRLINNRLINHLLS
;
A
#
# COMPACT_ATOMS: atom_id res chain seq x y z
N MET A 1 -0.04 -36.22 -2.40
CA MET A 1 -0.88 -35.13 -2.89
C MET A 1 -0.26 -33.84 -2.39
N SER A 2 0.45 -33.08 -3.22
CA SER A 2 1.05 -31.81 -2.80
C SER A 2 -0.09 -30.82 -2.58
N ASN A 3 -0.29 -30.45 -1.32
CA ASN A 3 -1.21 -29.37 -0.96
C ASN A 3 -0.55 -28.06 -1.44
N THR A 4 -0.74 -27.69 -2.69
CA THR A 4 -0.24 -26.41 -3.22
C THR A 4 -0.99 -25.31 -2.49
N LYS A 5 -0.35 -24.73 -1.46
CA LYS A 5 -0.92 -23.68 -0.64
C LYS A 5 -1.13 -22.45 -1.53
N LEU A 6 -2.34 -21.94 -1.56
CA LEU A 6 -2.62 -20.65 -2.20
C LEU A 6 -1.88 -19.57 -1.41
N ILE A 7 -0.92 -18.94 -2.06
CA ILE A 7 -0.21 -17.77 -1.51
C ILE A 7 -0.99 -16.53 -1.93
N GLY A 8 -1.23 -15.61 -0.99
CA GLY A 8 -1.88 -14.33 -1.27
C GLY A 8 -1.05 -13.46 -2.23
N THR A 9 -1.67 -12.43 -2.79
CA THR A 9 -1.00 -11.44 -3.64
C THR A 9 -0.53 -10.27 -2.80
N LEU A 10 0.67 -9.78 -3.08
CA LEU A 10 1.19 -8.54 -2.50
C LEU A 10 0.81 -7.36 -3.40
N PHE A 11 0.03 -6.42 -2.86
CA PHE A 11 -0.32 -5.16 -3.49
C PHE A 11 0.42 -4.01 -2.82
N ILE A 12 0.93 -3.10 -3.62
CA ILE A 12 1.56 -1.87 -3.19
C ILE A 12 0.68 -0.71 -3.64
N VAL A 13 0.26 0.13 -2.71
CA VAL A 13 -0.45 1.36 -3.03
C VAL A 13 0.41 2.53 -2.60
N SER A 14 0.85 3.32 -3.57
CA SER A 14 1.64 4.52 -3.35
C SER A 14 0.95 5.74 -3.95
N ALA A 15 1.26 6.90 -3.41
CA ALA A 15 0.69 8.16 -3.86
C ALA A 15 1.36 9.34 -3.17
N PRO A 16 1.35 10.53 -3.76
CA PRO A 16 1.73 11.75 -3.05
C PRO A 16 0.81 12.06 -1.86
N SER A 17 1.35 12.81 -0.92
CA SER A 17 0.54 13.35 0.18
C SER A 17 -0.64 14.17 -0.36
N GLY A 18 -1.84 14.01 0.24
CA GLY A 18 -3.04 14.76 -0.17
C GLY A 18 -3.90 14.09 -1.24
N THR A 19 -3.49 12.98 -1.83
CA THR A 19 -4.28 12.27 -2.86
C THR A 19 -5.45 11.44 -2.33
N GLY A 20 -5.57 11.23 -1.00
CA GLY A 20 -6.62 10.41 -0.41
C GLY A 20 -6.26 8.91 -0.29
N LYS A 21 -4.99 8.54 -0.44
CA LYS A 21 -4.49 7.16 -0.39
C LYS A 21 -5.02 6.36 0.80
N THR A 22 -4.81 6.84 2.02
CA THR A 22 -5.22 6.15 3.26
C THR A 22 -6.72 5.88 3.30
N SER A 23 -7.55 6.84 2.90
CA SER A 23 -9.01 6.67 2.87
C SER A 23 -9.43 5.59 1.87
N LEU A 24 -8.83 5.59 0.67
CA LEU A 24 -9.10 4.59 -0.36
C LEU A 24 -8.62 3.20 0.05
N VAL A 25 -7.42 3.08 0.63
CA VAL A 25 -6.87 1.80 1.10
C VAL A 25 -7.74 1.22 2.22
N ASN A 26 -8.14 2.03 3.20
CA ASN A 26 -9.01 1.58 4.27
C ASN A 26 -10.38 1.11 3.76
N ALA A 27 -10.99 1.84 2.82
CA ALA A 27 -12.24 1.44 2.20
C ALA A 27 -12.08 0.15 1.37
N LEU A 28 -10.99 0.04 0.61
CA LEU A 28 -10.68 -1.16 -0.18
C LEU A 28 -10.56 -2.40 0.71
N VAL A 29 -9.80 -2.31 1.81
CA VAL A 29 -9.59 -3.43 2.75
C VAL A 29 -10.90 -3.80 3.47
N ARG A 30 -11.66 -2.81 3.94
CA ARG A 30 -12.96 -3.03 4.58
C ARG A 30 -13.95 -3.76 3.66
N ASP A 31 -13.98 -3.39 2.38
CA ASP A 31 -14.98 -3.83 1.42
C ASP A 31 -14.52 -5.05 0.58
N THR A 32 -13.34 -5.59 0.84
CA THR A 32 -12.77 -6.69 0.05
C THR A 32 -12.39 -7.87 0.96
N ASN A 33 -13.13 -8.97 0.85
CA ASN A 33 -12.85 -10.18 1.63
C ASN A 33 -11.43 -10.71 1.32
N HIS A 34 -10.79 -11.28 2.34
CA HIS A 34 -9.43 -11.86 2.24
C HIS A 34 -8.34 -10.87 1.77
N LEU A 35 -8.55 -9.57 1.96
CA LEU A 35 -7.55 -8.52 1.78
C LEU A 35 -7.22 -7.90 3.14
N LYS A 36 -5.94 -7.82 3.47
CA LYS A 36 -5.45 -7.25 4.73
C LYS A 36 -4.50 -6.07 4.47
N LEU A 37 -4.54 -5.08 5.33
CA LEU A 37 -3.55 -4.00 5.37
C LEU A 37 -2.37 -4.42 6.23
N SER A 38 -1.15 -4.26 5.74
CA SER A 38 0.03 -4.36 6.58
C SER A 38 0.22 -3.07 7.37
N ILE A 39 0.29 -3.19 8.70
CA ILE A 39 0.52 -2.06 9.59
C ILE A 39 2.03 -1.80 9.68
N SER A 40 2.46 -0.63 9.20
CA SER A 40 3.87 -0.23 9.21
C SER A 40 4.30 0.31 10.57
N HIS A 41 5.59 0.22 10.85
CA HIS A 41 6.24 0.90 11.98
C HIS A 41 6.62 2.32 11.59
N THR A 42 6.58 3.25 12.55
CA THR A 42 7.03 4.62 12.32
C THR A 42 7.61 5.25 13.59
N THR A 43 8.58 6.15 13.38
CA THR A 43 9.12 7.01 14.45
C THR A 43 8.36 8.32 14.60
N ARG A 44 7.39 8.59 13.71
CA ARG A 44 6.52 9.75 13.82
C ARG A 44 5.62 9.62 15.06
N PRO A 45 5.48 10.68 15.87
CA PRO A 45 4.49 10.67 16.93
C PRO A 45 3.06 10.45 16.40
N PRO A 46 2.19 9.76 17.17
CA PRO A 46 0.79 9.58 16.78
C PRO A 46 0.07 10.92 16.65
N ARG A 47 -0.78 11.06 15.65
CA ARG A 47 -1.70 12.19 15.52
C ARG A 47 -2.92 11.97 16.39
N ASN A 48 -3.70 13.06 16.60
CA ASN A 48 -4.99 12.93 17.27
C ASN A 48 -5.85 11.85 16.59
N LYS A 49 -6.41 10.92 17.37
CA LYS A 49 -7.22 9.77 16.94
C LYS A 49 -6.47 8.60 16.27
N GLU A 50 -5.15 8.66 16.09
CA GLU A 50 -4.39 7.50 15.67
C GLU A 50 -4.17 6.54 16.85
N ILE A 51 -4.26 5.24 16.58
CA ILE A 51 -4.19 4.16 17.58
C ILE A 51 -2.98 3.29 17.24
N ASP A 52 -2.14 3.03 18.24
CA ASP A 52 -1.00 2.12 18.12
C ASP A 52 -1.47 0.70 17.79
N GLY A 53 -0.74 0.04 16.86
CA GLY A 53 -1.08 -1.28 16.36
C GLY A 53 -2.27 -1.34 15.39
N TYR A 54 -2.94 -0.20 15.14
CA TYR A 54 -4.03 -0.11 14.19
C TYR A 54 -3.68 0.78 12.99
N ASN A 55 -3.22 2.00 13.23
CA ASN A 55 -2.79 2.91 12.17
C ASN A 55 -1.31 2.71 11.82
N TYR A 56 -0.48 2.63 12.84
CA TYR A 56 0.94 2.33 12.81
C TYR A 56 1.35 1.65 14.11
N TYR A 57 2.51 0.98 14.10
CA TYR A 57 3.27 0.69 15.32
C TYR A 57 4.18 1.90 15.57
N PHE A 58 3.83 2.71 16.58
CA PHE A 58 4.61 3.89 16.94
C PHE A 58 5.76 3.50 17.86
N ILE A 59 6.99 3.66 17.39
CA ILE A 59 8.20 3.29 18.12
C ILE A 59 9.21 4.43 18.10
N ASP A 60 10.13 4.45 19.05
CA ASP A 60 11.24 5.40 19.05
C ASP A 60 12.28 5.10 17.95
N THR A 61 13.13 6.10 17.68
CA THR A 61 14.15 6.02 16.63
C THR A 61 15.18 4.91 16.91
N ASP A 62 15.58 4.72 18.17
CA ASP A 62 16.59 3.73 18.53
C ASP A 62 16.07 2.31 18.30
N LYS A 63 14.81 2.06 18.70
CA LYS A 63 14.13 0.81 18.44
C LYS A 63 13.98 0.54 16.95
N PHE A 64 13.57 1.57 16.17
CA PHE A 64 13.46 1.44 14.72
C PHE A 64 14.80 1.04 14.08
N LYS A 65 15.88 1.72 14.43
CA LYS A 65 17.24 1.42 13.93
C LYS A 65 17.71 0.03 14.33
N GLN A 66 17.42 -0.43 15.53
CA GLN A 66 17.71 -1.81 15.96
C GLN A 66 16.98 -2.82 15.08
N MET A 67 15.67 -2.62 14.83
CA MET A 67 14.88 -3.49 13.97
C MET A 67 15.38 -3.47 12.51
N GLN A 68 15.78 -2.29 12.02
CA GLN A 68 16.35 -2.14 10.68
C GLN A 68 17.69 -2.89 10.54
N MET A 69 18.59 -2.76 11.52
CA MET A 69 19.86 -3.50 11.53
C MET A 69 19.65 -5.02 11.65
N ALA A 70 18.60 -5.45 12.35
CA ALA A 70 18.23 -6.85 12.47
C ALA A 70 17.51 -7.41 11.22
N GLY A 71 17.32 -6.59 10.16
CA GLY A 71 16.68 -7.03 8.92
C GLY A 71 15.18 -7.31 9.04
N VAL A 72 14.50 -6.73 10.05
CA VAL A 72 13.06 -6.95 10.28
C VAL A 72 12.20 -6.38 9.17
N PHE A 73 12.67 -5.31 8.52
CA PHE A 73 11.88 -4.61 7.52
C PHE A 73 12.16 -5.12 6.10
N MET A 74 11.10 -5.37 5.35
CA MET A 74 11.19 -5.69 3.92
C MET A 74 11.43 -4.45 3.07
N GLU A 75 11.02 -3.27 3.56
CA GLU A 75 11.33 -1.95 3.04
C GLU A 75 11.42 -0.96 4.21
N SER A 76 12.19 0.10 4.05
CA SER A 76 12.18 1.24 4.96
C SER A 76 12.54 2.52 4.23
N ALA A 77 11.92 3.64 4.65
CA ALA A 77 12.12 4.94 4.05
C ALA A 77 12.05 6.06 5.10
N GLU A 78 12.71 7.17 4.80
CA GLU A 78 12.56 8.40 5.56
C GLU A 78 11.61 9.35 4.82
N VAL A 79 10.55 9.77 5.50
CA VAL A 79 9.54 10.68 4.95
C VAL A 79 9.32 11.83 5.95
N PHE A 80 9.61 13.06 5.55
CA PHE A 80 9.54 14.26 6.39
C PHE A 80 10.25 14.10 7.74
N GLY A 81 11.48 13.58 7.73
CA GLY A 81 12.32 13.40 8.93
C GLY A 81 11.88 12.28 9.86
N ASN A 82 10.90 11.46 9.47
CA ASN A 82 10.47 10.29 10.23
C ASN A 82 10.72 9.02 9.45
N LEU A 83 11.06 7.95 10.18
CA LEU A 83 11.31 6.64 9.60
C LEU A 83 10.00 5.84 9.53
N TYR A 84 9.87 5.08 8.46
CA TYR A 84 8.76 4.16 8.22
C TYR A 84 9.32 2.83 7.76
N GLY A 85 8.70 1.71 8.15
CA GLY A 85 9.16 0.39 7.73
C GLY A 85 8.09 -0.67 7.88
N THR A 86 8.06 -1.60 6.93
CA THR A 86 7.10 -2.70 6.88
C THR A 86 7.75 -4.00 7.32
N SER A 87 7.19 -4.66 8.33
CA SER A 87 7.71 -5.94 8.85
C SER A 87 7.58 -7.06 7.81
N GLN A 88 8.70 -7.69 7.47
CA GLN A 88 8.72 -8.81 6.52
C GLN A 88 7.93 -10.02 7.04
N ASP A 89 8.14 -10.41 8.28
CA ASP A 89 7.50 -11.59 8.87
C ASP A 89 5.98 -11.42 8.99
N ALA A 90 5.53 -10.20 9.34
CA ALA A 90 4.10 -9.91 9.43
C ALA A 90 3.41 -10.02 8.06
N VAL A 91 4.03 -9.50 7.00
CA VAL A 91 3.51 -9.61 5.63
C VAL A 91 3.54 -11.05 5.16
N GLN A 92 4.66 -11.75 5.33
CA GLN A 92 4.81 -13.15 4.90
C GLN A 92 3.78 -14.06 5.57
N LYS A 93 3.56 -13.88 6.86
CA LYS A 93 2.54 -14.64 7.60
C LYS A 93 1.14 -14.47 6.99
N MET A 94 0.74 -13.23 6.69
CA MET A 94 -0.58 -12.97 6.08
C MET A 94 -0.70 -13.60 4.68
N LEU A 95 0.35 -13.49 3.86
CA LEU A 95 0.40 -14.11 2.53
C LEU A 95 0.31 -15.64 2.63
N ASP A 96 1.04 -16.24 3.57
CA ASP A 96 1.03 -17.68 3.83
C ASP A 96 -0.31 -18.21 4.36
N GLU A 97 -1.08 -17.38 5.04
CA GLU A 97 -2.45 -17.68 5.44
C GLU A 97 -3.44 -17.60 4.26
N GLY A 98 -2.99 -17.22 3.06
CA GLY A 98 -3.80 -17.08 1.85
C GLY A 98 -4.55 -15.74 1.74
N HIS A 99 -4.14 -14.74 2.52
CA HIS A 99 -4.66 -13.39 2.38
C HIS A 99 -3.86 -12.60 1.36
N ASP A 100 -4.54 -11.83 0.52
CA ASP A 100 -3.88 -10.75 -0.20
C ASP A 100 -3.49 -9.64 0.80
N VAL A 101 -2.36 -9.00 0.57
CA VAL A 101 -1.83 -7.98 1.47
C VAL A 101 -1.63 -6.67 0.72
N VAL A 102 -2.12 -5.56 1.28
CA VAL A 102 -1.84 -4.21 0.80
C VAL A 102 -0.77 -3.56 1.66
N LEU A 103 0.25 -3.04 1.01
CA LEU A 103 1.23 -2.12 1.60
C LEU A 103 0.83 -0.69 1.22
N GLU A 104 0.58 0.14 2.22
CA GLU A 104 0.38 1.58 2.05
C GLU A 104 1.71 2.30 2.33
N ILE A 105 2.53 2.47 1.30
CA ILE A 105 3.90 2.98 1.41
C ILE A 105 4.13 4.14 0.43
N ASP A 106 5.27 4.81 0.55
CA ASP A 106 5.70 5.82 -0.41
C ASP A 106 6.39 5.19 -1.63
N TRP A 107 6.80 6.02 -2.59
CA TRP A 107 7.45 5.55 -3.81
C TRP A 107 8.80 4.86 -3.54
N GLN A 108 9.57 5.29 -2.51
CA GLN A 108 10.86 4.70 -2.16
C GLN A 108 10.69 3.25 -1.68
N GLY A 109 9.73 3.04 -0.76
CA GLY A 109 9.36 1.71 -0.31
C GLY A 109 8.81 0.85 -1.45
N ALA A 110 8.00 1.44 -2.33
CA ALA A 110 7.46 0.73 -3.50
C ALA A 110 8.58 0.21 -4.43
N GLU A 111 9.62 1.01 -4.68
CA GLU A 111 10.77 0.59 -5.48
C GLU A 111 11.56 -0.55 -4.80
N GLN A 112 11.79 -0.46 -3.49
CA GLN A 112 12.47 -1.52 -2.73
C GLN A 112 11.69 -2.84 -2.79
N ILE A 113 10.35 -2.78 -2.61
CA ILE A 113 9.50 -3.96 -2.71
C ILE A 113 9.53 -4.54 -4.12
N LYS A 114 9.38 -3.73 -5.16
CA LYS A 114 9.41 -4.20 -6.56
C LYS A 114 10.74 -4.83 -6.95
N ALA A 115 11.85 -4.34 -6.41
CA ALA A 115 13.17 -4.94 -6.65
C ALA A 115 13.31 -6.34 -6.03
N ARG A 116 12.69 -6.58 -4.86
CA ARG A 116 12.75 -7.87 -4.13
C ARG A 116 11.62 -8.82 -4.50
N PHE A 117 10.45 -8.30 -4.86
CA PHE A 117 9.22 -9.01 -5.21
C PHE A 117 8.68 -8.46 -6.53
N PRO A 118 9.28 -8.82 -7.69
CA PRO A 118 8.88 -8.29 -9.00
C PRO A 118 7.42 -8.55 -9.36
N GLU A 119 6.84 -9.65 -8.84
CA GLU A 119 5.43 -10.04 -9.02
C GLU A 119 4.44 -9.22 -8.19
N ALA A 120 4.91 -8.44 -7.20
CA ALA A 120 4.03 -7.55 -6.43
C ALA A 120 3.32 -6.56 -7.36
N ILE A 121 2.04 -6.35 -7.15
CA ILE A 121 1.22 -5.47 -7.98
C ILE A 121 1.24 -4.04 -7.43
N SER A 122 1.87 -3.14 -8.14
CA SER A 122 1.98 -1.73 -7.73
C SER A 122 0.90 -0.86 -8.37
N ILE A 123 0.24 -0.06 -7.55
CA ILE A 123 -0.84 0.87 -7.91
C ILE A 123 -0.42 2.26 -7.44
N PHE A 124 -0.45 3.23 -8.34
CA PHE A 124 -0.15 4.62 -7.99
C PHE A 124 -1.43 5.46 -8.10
N ILE A 125 -1.78 6.17 -7.01
CA ILE A 125 -2.96 7.02 -6.99
C ILE A 125 -2.56 8.44 -7.38
N LEU A 126 -3.24 8.97 -8.38
CA LEU A 126 -3.07 10.33 -8.89
C LEU A 126 -4.19 11.24 -8.36
N PRO A 127 -3.90 12.51 -8.06
CA PRO A 127 -4.94 13.53 -7.92
C PRO A 127 -5.53 13.87 -9.29
N PRO A 128 -6.75 14.41 -9.38
CA PRO A 128 -7.33 14.82 -10.67
C PRO A 128 -6.65 16.05 -11.27
N SER A 129 -6.10 16.92 -10.43
CA SER A 129 -5.33 18.10 -10.85
C SER A 129 -4.39 18.57 -9.74
N ILE A 130 -3.47 19.45 -10.09
CA ILE A 130 -2.57 20.13 -9.14
C ILE A 130 -3.37 21.05 -8.20
N GLU A 131 -4.40 21.72 -8.72
CA GLU A 131 -5.30 22.60 -7.96
C GLU A 131 -6.07 21.79 -6.90
N ALA A 132 -6.64 20.65 -7.26
CA ALA A 132 -7.31 19.74 -6.33
C ALA A 132 -6.35 19.23 -5.25
N LEU A 133 -5.12 18.91 -5.62
CA LEU A 133 -4.09 18.49 -4.66
C LEU A 133 -3.77 19.62 -3.68
N LYS A 134 -3.58 20.86 -4.17
CA LYS A 134 -3.35 22.04 -3.33
C LYS A 134 -4.51 22.27 -2.35
N GLN A 135 -5.75 22.23 -2.83
CA GLN A 135 -6.94 22.37 -1.98
C GLN A 135 -6.99 21.30 -0.87
N ARG A 136 -6.70 20.05 -1.21
CA ARG A 136 -6.70 18.93 -0.23
C ARG A 136 -5.57 19.06 0.80
N LEU A 137 -4.42 19.61 0.43
CA LEU A 137 -3.33 19.88 1.37
C LEU A 137 -3.66 21.04 2.31
N THR A 138 -4.26 22.11 1.78
CA THR A 138 -4.67 23.31 2.53
C THR A 138 -5.84 23.01 3.49
N SER A 139 -6.82 22.22 3.09
CA SER A 139 -8.04 21.94 3.88
C SER A 139 -7.79 21.17 5.19
N ARG A 140 -6.59 20.61 5.39
CA ARG A 140 -6.19 20.00 6.67
C ARG A 140 -5.92 21.02 7.79
N GLY A 141 -5.90 22.32 7.50
CA GLY A 141 -6.25 23.42 8.39
C GLY A 141 -5.25 23.78 9.49
N GLN A 142 -3.99 23.33 9.46
CA GLN A 142 -3.01 23.60 10.51
C GLN A 142 -1.60 24.02 10.00
N ASP A 143 -1.40 24.11 8.70
CA ASP A 143 -0.10 24.36 8.11
C ASP A 143 0.01 25.82 7.61
N SER A 144 1.16 26.47 7.80
CA SER A 144 1.47 27.76 7.19
C SER A 144 1.65 27.64 5.67
N ASP A 145 1.55 28.77 4.96
CA ASP A 145 1.72 28.79 3.49
C ASP A 145 3.07 28.21 3.05
N ASP A 146 4.15 28.43 3.81
CA ASP A 146 5.47 27.86 3.54
C ASP A 146 5.47 26.33 3.65
N VAL A 147 4.80 25.79 4.66
CA VAL A 147 4.67 24.35 4.87
C VAL A 147 3.84 23.74 3.72
N ILE A 148 2.76 24.41 3.31
CA ILE A 148 1.93 23.97 2.17
C ILE A 148 2.74 23.97 0.88
N SER A 149 3.53 25.03 0.62
CA SER A 149 4.40 25.12 -0.54
C SER A 149 5.41 23.97 -0.58
N HIS A 150 6.11 23.73 0.51
CA HIS A 150 7.08 22.63 0.62
C HIS A 150 6.44 21.25 0.40
N ARG A 151 5.22 21.05 0.92
CA ARG A 151 4.46 19.79 0.71
C ARG A 151 4.01 19.64 -0.74
N MET A 152 3.66 20.73 -1.42
CA MET A 152 3.31 20.73 -2.85
C MET A 152 4.52 20.35 -3.70
N ASP A 153 5.68 20.97 -3.48
CA ASP A 153 6.90 20.66 -4.22
C ASP A 153 7.28 19.19 -4.09
N LYS A 154 7.18 18.65 -2.87
CA LYS A 154 7.42 17.23 -2.60
C LYS A 154 6.39 16.36 -3.31
N ALA A 155 5.11 16.69 -3.25
CA ALA A 155 4.06 15.92 -3.91
C ALA A 155 4.24 15.90 -5.43
N ILE A 156 4.64 17.02 -6.05
CA ILE A 156 4.97 17.10 -7.48
C ILE A 156 6.18 16.23 -7.81
N SER A 157 7.20 16.22 -6.94
CA SER A 157 8.35 15.33 -7.10
C SER A 157 7.96 13.84 -7.01
N GLU A 158 7.09 13.49 -6.05
CA GLU A 158 6.57 12.12 -5.89
C GLU A 158 5.76 11.67 -7.11
N LEU A 159 4.99 12.58 -7.76
CA LEU A 159 4.25 12.28 -8.97
C LEU A 159 5.13 11.76 -10.12
N LYS A 160 6.40 12.15 -10.19
CA LYS A 160 7.32 11.70 -11.25
C LYS A 160 7.55 10.18 -11.23
N HIS A 161 7.29 9.51 -10.12
CA HIS A 161 7.48 8.06 -9.95
C HIS A 161 6.29 7.22 -10.43
N HIS A 162 5.18 7.85 -10.88
CA HIS A 162 3.98 7.15 -11.34
C HIS A 162 4.24 6.10 -12.43
N HIS A 163 5.21 6.36 -13.33
CA HIS A 163 5.51 5.50 -14.48
C HIS A 163 6.07 4.12 -14.08
N LYS A 164 6.49 3.93 -12.82
CA LYS A 164 6.99 2.65 -12.30
C LYS A 164 5.89 1.72 -11.79
N ALA A 165 4.65 2.22 -11.69
CA ALA A 165 3.52 1.44 -11.22
C ALA A 165 2.91 0.56 -12.34
N ASN A 166 2.34 -0.58 -11.95
CA ASN A 166 1.58 -1.43 -12.87
C ASN A 166 0.23 -0.81 -13.25
N TYR A 167 -0.37 -0.06 -12.32
CA TYR A 167 -1.68 0.58 -12.51
C TYR A 167 -1.67 2.02 -12.01
N LEU A 168 -2.39 2.89 -12.71
CA LEU A 168 -2.66 4.26 -12.31
C LEU A 168 -4.15 4.41 -12.02
N VAL A 169 -4.49 4.99 -10.86
CA VAL A 169 -5.87 5.28 -10.46
C VAL A 169 -5.99 6.76 -10.16
N VAL A 170 -6.85 7.47 -10.89
CA VAL A 170 -7.13 8.89 -10.62
C VAL A 170 -8.22 8.96 -9.55
N ASN A 171 -7.92 9.64 -8.44
CA ASN A 171 -8.87 9.91 -7.35
C ASN A 171 -9.54 11.28 -7.53
N ASP A 172 -10.37 11.37 -8.54
CA ASP A 172 -11.30 12.49 -8.75
C ASP A 172 -12.58 12.27 -7.94
N ASP A 173 -13.31 11.23 -8.29
CA ASP A 173 -14.42 10.69 -7.51
C ASP A 173 -13.93 9.50 -6.67
N PHE A 174 -14.24 9.54 -5.37
CA PHE A 174 -13.79 8.53 -4.41
C PHE A 174 -14.36 7.13 -4.71
N GLU A 175 -15.64 7.05 -5.05
CA GLU A 175 -16.31 5.77 -5.30
C GLU A 175 -15.83 5.12 -6.60
N GLU A 176 -15.59 5.91 -7.64
CA GLU A 176 -15.03 5.41 -8.91
C GLU A 176 -13.58 4.96 -8.74
N ALA A 177 -12.77 5.71 -7.97
CA ALA A 177 -11.41 5.29 -7.63
C ALA A 177 -11.41 3.99 -6.81
N LEU A 178 -12.31 3.85 -5.84
CA LEU A 178 -12.47 2.63 -5.06
C LEU A 178 -12.93 1.44 -5.92
N LYS A 179 -13.87 1.64 -6.85
CA LYS A 179 -14.27 0.61 -7.82
C LYS A 179 -13.09 0.15 -8.68
N SER A 180 -12.27 1.09 -9.13
CA SER A 180 -11.06 0.78 -9.91
C SER A 180 -10.06 -0.06 -9.11
N LEU A 181 -9.82 0.29 -7.84
CA LEU A 181 -8.96 -0.51 -6.96
C LEU A 181 -9.51 -1.92 -6.74
N LYS A 182 -10.82 -2.05 -6.48
CA LYS A 182 -11.51 -3.37 -6.35
C LYS A 182 -11.40 -4.20 -7.62
N ALA A 183 -11.52 -3.56 -8.79
CA ALA A 183 -11.38 -4.23 -10.09
C ALA A 183 -9.97 -4.78 -10.29
N ILE A 184 -8.93 -4.02 -9.92
CA ILE A 184 -7.53 -4.48 -9.99
C ILE A 184 -7.32 -5.70 -9.08
N VAL A 185 -7.77 -5.67 -7.83
CA VAL A 185 -7.67 -6.82 -6.92
C VAL A 185 -8.41 -8.02 -7.49
N LYS A 186 -9.64 -7.83 -7.97
CA LYS A 186 -10.45 -8.90 -8.55
C LYS A 186 -9.80 -9.51 -9.79
N ALA A 187 -9.28 -8.70 -10.70
CA ALA A 187 -8.60 -9.17 -11.92
C ALA A 187 -7.38 -10.02 -11.58
N ASN A 188 -6.56 -9.59 -10.60
CA ASN A 188 -5.39 -10.36 -10.17
C ASN A 188 -5.74 -11.69 -9.48
N ARG A 189 -6.91 -11.81 -8.86
CA ARG A 189 -7.44 -13.09 -8.34
C ARG A 189 -7.93 -14.02 -9.44
N MET A 190 -8.31 -13.48 -10.59
CA MET A 190 -8.89 -14.22 -11.73
C MET A 190 -7.85 -14.67 -12.77
N THR A 191 -6.57 -14.51 -12.50
CA THR A 191 -5.54 -15.03 -13.40
C THR A 191 -5.68 -16.55 -13.58
N SER A 192 -5.41 -17.04 -14.79
CA SER A 192 -5.50 -18.47 -15.12
C SER A 192 -4.68 -19.35 -14.16
N GLU A 193 -3.50 -18.87 -13.76
CA GLU A 193 -2.64 -19.57 -12.81
C GLU A 193 -3.35 -19.78 -11.46
N LYS A 194 -3.87 -18.71 -10.85
CA LYS A 194 -4.60 -18.79 -9.57
C LYS A 194 -5.87 -19.60 -9.67
N GLN A 195 -6.63 -19.40 -10.75
CA GLN A 195 -7.89 -20.12 -10.93
C GLN A 195 -7.67 -21.63 -11.15
N ARG A 196 -6.58 -22.04 -11.78
CA ARG A 196 -6.22 -23.47 -11.87
C ARG A 196 -5.92 -24.07 -10.50
N LEU A 197 -5.24 -23.34 -9.62
CA LEU A 197 -4.98 -23.82 -8.25
C LEU A 197 -6.26 -23.96 -7.44
N ILE A 198 -7.12 -22.93 -7.48
CA ILE A 198 -8.38 -22.90 -6.74
C ILE A 198 -9.36 -23.98 -7.24
N ASN A 199 -9.49 -24.13 -8.56
CA ASN A 199 -10.47 -24.99 -9.20
C ASN A 199 -9.89 -26.33 -9.68
N ASN A 200 -8.73 -26.75 -9.18
CA ASN A 200 -8.03 -27.95 -9.65
C ASN A 200 -8.93 -29.21 -9.64
N ARG A 201 -9.73 -29.40 -8.58
CA ARG A 201 -10.65 -30.55 -8.49
C ARG A 201 -11.74 -30.49 -9.57
N LEU A 202 -12.32 -29.32 -9.81
CA LEU A 202 -13.32 -29.11 -10.86
C LEU A 202 -12.72 -29.38 -12.23
N ILE A 203 -11.55 -28.81 -12.52
CA ILE A 203 -10.87 -28.95 -13.81
C ILE A 203 -10.56 -30.44 -14.07
N ASN A 204 -10.00 -31.14 -13.08
CA ASN A 204 -9.71 -32.56 -13.24
C ASN A 204 -10.97 -33.40 -13.46
N HIS A 205 -12.07 -33.07 -12.79
CA HIS A 205 -13.36 -33.77 -13.01
C HIS A 205 -13.94 -33.50 -14.39
N LEU A 206 -13.75 -32.29 -14.94
CA LEU A 206 -14.22 -31.97 -16.31
C LEU A 206 -13.40 -32.61 -17.41
N LEU A 207 -12.18 -33.06 -17.09
CA LEU A 207 -11.25 -33.67 -18.05
C LEU A 207 -11.19 -35.19 -17.94
N SER A 208 -11.83 -35.78 -16.94
CA SER A 208 -11.96 -37.23 -16.74
C SER A 208 -13.21 -37.79 -17.43
#